data_6bb05122fe32196976a8c34c1eb9d429
#
_entry.id   6bb05122fe32196976a8c34c1eb9d429
#
_cell.length_a   1.000
_cell.length_b   1.000
_cell.length_c   1.000
_cell.angle_alpha   90.00
_cell.angle_beta   90.00
_cell.angle_gamma   90.00
#
_symmetry.space_group_name_H-M   'P 1'
#
loop_
_entity.id
_entity.type
_entity.pdbx_description
1 polymer ?
#
loop_
_entity_poly.entity_id
_entity_poly.type
_entity_poly.pdbx_seq_one_letter_code
_entity_poly.pdbx_strand_id
1 'polypeptide(L)'
;MGRFEGARILVVEDHPTMREAMRLVLEGEGFAIDEASDGETALAMVRDDPPDLVFLDLNIPGVSGTDVLRTLKGDPATASVSVIIVTATGQEGRRRVIELGADEYFTKPFSPLALLGTVERVLEESRGSPGV
;
A
#
# COMPACT_ATOMS: atom_id res chain seq x y z
N MET A 1 3.77 21.69 0.26
CA MET A 1 4.36 20.63 -0.55
C MET A 1 4.95 19.54 0.32
N GLY A 2 4.63 18.31 0.03
CA GLY A 2 5.13 17.18 0.78
C GLY A 2 6.55 16.83 0.38
N ARG A 3 7.30 16.26 1.33
CA ARG A 3 8.67 15.78 1.09
C ARG A 3 8.74 14.73 -0.02
N PHE A 4 7.66 14.01 -0.20
CA PHE A 4 7.59 12.91 -1.17
C PHE A 4 6.63 13.23 -2.31
N GLU A 5 6.50 14.50 -2.63
CA GLU A 5 5.65 14.92 -3.74
C GLU A 5 6.06 14.19 -5.01
N GLY A 6 5.06 13.67 -5.72
CA GLY A 6 5.30 12.88 -6.92
C GLY A 6 5.58 11.41 -6.67
N ALA A 7 5.73 10.98 -5.42
CA ALA A 7 5.88 9.55 -5.13
C ALA A 7 4.63 8.81 -5.62
N ARG A 8 4.85 7.63 -6.16
CA ARG A 8 3.78 6.85 -6.79
C ARG A 8 3.23 5.81 -5.84
N ILE A 9 1.91 5.83 -5.67
CA ILE A 9 1.21 4.91 -4.78
C ILE A 9 0.11 4.19 -5.55
N LEU A 10 0.05 2.87 -5.42
CA LEU A 10 -1.04 2.07 -5.96
C LEU A 10 -2.00 1.75 -4.82
N VAL A 11 -3.28 2.06 -5.00
CA VAL A 11 -4.33 1.74 -4.03
C VAL A 11 -5.10 0.52 -4.54
N VAL A 12 -5.04 -0.58 -3.81
CA VAL A 12 -5.71 -1.83 -4.16
C VAL A 12 -6.89 -2.03 -3.22
N GLU A 13 -8.09 -1.73 -3.71
CA GLU A 13 -9.31 -1.71 -2.93
C GLU A 13 -10.50 -1.95 -3.87
N ASP A 14 -11.35 -2.91 -3.56
CA ASP A 14 -12.48 -3.22 -4.44
C ASP A 14 -13.70 -2.32 -4.23
N HIS A 15 -13.83 -1.66 -3.08
CA HIS A 15 -14.94 -0.74 -2.83
C HIS A 15 -14.66 0.63 -3.46
N PRO A 16 -15.43 1.04 -4.48
CA PRO A 16 -15.13 2.28 -5.20
C PRO A 16 -15.11 3.53 -4.31
N THR A 17 -16.04 3.61 -3.36
CA THR A 17 -16.12 4.77 -2.48
C THR A 17 -14.88 4.90 -1.59
N MET A 18 -14.44 3.79 -1.01
CA MET A 18 -13.23 3.80 -0.17
C MET A 18 -12.00 4.10 -1.01
N ARG A 19 -11.90 3.48 -2.19
CA ARG A 19 -10.77 3.68 -3.08
C ARG A 19 -10.66 5.15 -3.49
N GLU A 20 -11.79 5.77 -3.83
CA GLU A 20 -11.82 7.18 -4.20
C GLU A 20 -11.44 8.08 -3.02
N ALA A 21 -11.93 7.75 -1.82
CA ALA A 21 -11.62 8.53 -0.63
C ALA A 21 -10.11 8.52 -0.35
N MET A 22 -9.49 7.35 -0.45
CA MET A 22 -8.05 7.22 -0.26
C MET A 22 -7.29 8.03 -1.32
N ARG A 23 -7.71 7.92 -2.58
CA ARG A 23 -7.09 8.66 -3.66
C ARG A 23 -7.13 10.17 -3.43
N LEU A 24 -8.29 10.69 -3.04
CA LEU A 24 -8.44 12.13 -2.83
C LEU A 24 -7.54 12.64 -1.70
N VAL A 25 -7.46 11.89 -0.60
CA VAL A 25 -6.61 12.27 0.53
C VAL A 25 -5.13 12.28 0.09
N LEU A 26 -4.70 11.25 -0.61
CA LEU A 26 -3.30 11.12 -1.00
C LEU A 26 -2.92 12.10 -2.12
N GLU A 27 -3.79 12.30 -3.09
CA GLU A 27 -3.53 13.28 -4.15
C GLU A 27 -3.44 14.69 -3.60
N GLY A 28 -4.23 14.98 -2.57
CA GLY A 28 -4.17 16.28 -1.90
C GLY A 28 -2.80 16.58 -1.29
N GLU A 29 -2.02 15.54 -1.01
CA GLU A 29 -0.66 15.69 -0.46
C GLU A 29 0.42 15.61 -1.53
N GLY A 30 0.04 15.57 -2.81
CA GLY A 30 1.01 15.58 -3.90
C GLY A 30 1.46 14.21 -4.40
N PHE A 31 0.88 13.12 -3.91
CA PHE A 31 1.21 11.78 -4.39
C PHE A 31 0.54 11.50 -5.73
N ALA A 32 1.21 10.72 -6.56
CA ALA A 32 0.64 10.25 -7.84
C ALA A 32 -0.01 8.90 -7.58
N ILE A 33 -1.32 8.80 -7.79
CA ILE A 33 -2.12 7.64 -7.40
C ILE A 33 -2.60 6.84 -8.61
N ASP A 34 -2.37 5.52 -8.57
CA ASP A 34 -3.01 4.57 -9.46
C ASP A 34 -3.93 3.69 -8.63
N GLU A 35 -4.88 3.04 -9.27
CA GLU A 35 -5.89 2.25 -8.59
C GLU A 35 -6.04 0.87 -9.22
N ALA A 36 -6.30 -0.13 -8.38
CA ALA A 36 -6.65 -1.48 -8.81
C ALA A 36 -7.77 -1.99 -7.94
N SER A 37 -8.69 -2.77 -8.50
CA SER A 37 -9.85 -3.28 -7.77
C SER A 37 -9.75 -4.77 -7.44
N ASP A 38 -8.69 -5.43 -7.87
CA ASP A 38 -8.49 -6.87 -7.62
C ASP A 38 -6.99 -7.20 -7.58
N GLY A 39 -6.67 -8.40 -7.09
CA GLY A 39 -5.29 -8.79 -6.88
C GLY A 39 -4.51 -9.01 -8.18
N GLU A 40 -5.16 -9.58 -9.19
CA GLU A 40 -4.48 -9.86 -10.46
C GLU A 40 -4.09 -8.58 -11.18
N THR A 41 -5.00 -7.60 -11.21
CA THR A 41 -4.70 -6.29 -11.79
C THR A 41 -3.58 -5.61 -11.04
N ALA A 42 -3.62 -5.68 -9.69
CA ALA A 42 -2.57 -5.08 -8.87
C ALA A 42 -1.20 -5.70 -9.18
N LEU A 43 -1.13 -7.02 -9.26
CA LEU A 43 0.14 -7.70 -9.56
C LEU A 43 0.67 -7.30 -10.94
N ALA A 44 -0.21 -7.24 -11.93
CA ALA A 44 0.19 -6.85 -13.28
C ALA A 44 0.73 -5.42 -13.31
N MET A 45 0.06 -4.51 -12.61
CA MET A 45 0.48 -3.10 -12.56
C MET A 45 1.84 -2.95 -11.88
N VAL A 46 2.04 -3.64 -10.76
CA VAL A 46 3.30 -3.53 -10.02
C VAL A 46 4.46 -4.13 -10.82
N ARG A 47 4.23 -5.24 -11.51
CA ARG A 47 5.26 -5.86 -12.34
C ARG A 47 5.64 -4.99 -13.53
N ASP A 48 4.65 -4.35 -14.14
CA ASP A 48 4.88 -3.52 -15.31
C ASP A 48 5.66 -2.25 -14.95
N ASP A 49 5.30 -1.62 -13.84
CA ASP A 49 5.91 -0.37 -13.44
C ASP A 49 5.81 -0.22 -11.91
N PRO A 50 6.80 -0.75 -11.17
CA PRO A 50 6.71 -0.78 -9.69
C PRO A 50 6.54 0.61 -9.08
N PRO A 51 5.48 0.80 -8.26
CA PRO A 51 5.31 2.05 -7.54
C PRO A 51 6.23 2.12 -6.31
N ASP A 52 6.21 3.25 -5.64
CA ASP A 52 6.98 3.40 -4.39
C ASP A 52 6.28 2.67 -3.24
N LEU A 53 4.95 2.65 -3.26
CA LEU A 53 4.18 2.08 -2.17
C LEU A 53 2.86 1.51 -2.69
N VAL A 54 2.38 0.45 -2.06
CA VAL A 54 1.07 -0.15 -2.35
C VAL A 54 0.24 -0.16 -1.07
N PHE A 55 -0.98 0.40 -1.13
CA PHE A 55 -2.00 0.15 -0.12
C PHE A 55 -2.79 -1.07 -0.57
N LEU A 56 -2.90 -2.06 0.28
CA LEU A 56 -3.45 -3.35 -0.09
C LEU A 56 -4.50 -3.82 0.91
N ASP A 57 -5.74 -3.99 0.44
CA ASP A 57 -6.77 -4.61 1.22
C ASP A 57 -6.60 -6.14 1.14
N LEU A 58 -6.73 -6.82 2.25
CA LEU A 58 -6.63 -8.28 2.26
C LEU A 58 -7.85 -8.95 1.64
N ASN A 59 -9.01 -8.29 1.71
CA ASN A 59 -10.28 -8.84 1.22
C ASN A 59 -10.65 -8.30 -0.15
N ILE A 60 -9.88 -8.68 -1.16
CA ILE A 60 -10.11 -8.28 -2.54
C ILE A 60 -10.48 -9.51 -3.37
N PRO A 61 -11.22 -9.32 -4.49
CA PRO A 61 -11.59 -10.46 -5.33
C PRO A 61 -10.38 -11.06 -6.07
N GLY A 62 -10.53 -12.30 -6.47
CA GLY A 62 -9.49 -13.03 -7.19
C GLY A 62 -8.38 -13.46 -6.26
N VAL A 63 -7.15 -13.11 -6.59
CA VAL A 63 -5.99 -13.41 -5.75
C VAL A 63 -6.12 -12.63 -4.44
N SER A 64 -6.02 -13.31 -3.31
CA SER A 64 -6.19 -12.65 -2.01
C SER A 64 -5.08 -11.64 -1.75
N GLY A 65 -5.38 -10.65 -0.90
CA GLY A 65 -4.37 -9.66 -0.54
C GLY A 65 -3.13 -10.28 0.09
N THR A 66 -3.29 -11.32 0.88
CA THR A 66 -2.16 -12.04 1.48
C THR A 66 -1.27 -12.65 0.38
N ASP A 67 -1.90 -13.24 -0.64
CA ASP A 67 -1.14 -13.83 -1.75
C ASP A 67 -0.48 -12.77 -2.62
N VAL A 68 -1.13 -11.62 -2.80
CA VAL A 68 -0.51 -10.48 -3.49
C VAL A 68 0.76 -10.06 -2.76
N LEU A 69 0.66 -9.89 -1.45
CA LEU A 69 1.80 -9.51 -0.61
C LEU A 69 2.93 -10.53 -0.73
N ARG A 70 2.60 -11.81 -0.60
CA ARG A 70 3.58 -12.88 -0.70
C ARG A 70 4.29 -12.86 -2.05
N THR A 71 3.53 -12.66 -3.11
CA THR A 71 4.07 -12.62 -4.46
C THR A 71 5.00 -11.43 -4.65
N LEU A 72 4.60 -10.25 -4.20
CA LEU A 72 5.42 -9.04 -4.33
C LEU A 72 6.73 -9.16 -3.56
N LYS A 73 6.66 -9.66 -2.34
CA LYS A 73 7.85 -9.76 -1.49
C LYS A 73 8.75 -10.93 -1.87
N GLY A 74 8.20 -11.92 -2.57
CA GLY A 74 8.97 -13.06 -3.04
C GLY A 74 9.68 -12.85 -4.36
N ASP A 75 9.42 -11.75 -5.06
CA ASP A 75 10.02 -11.45 -6.35
C ASP A 75 11.05 -10.33 -6.20
N PRO A 76 12.32 -10.57 -6.51
CA PRO A 76 13.36 -9.53 -6.38
C PRO A 76 13.03 -8.24 -7.12
N ALA A 77 12.28 -8.32 -8.22
CA ALA A 77 11.91 -7.14 -9.01
C ALA A 77 10.92 -6.22 -8.28
N THR A 78 10.16 -6.75 -7.31
CA THR A 78 9.11 -6.00 -6.62
C THR A 78 9.27 -6.00 -5.10
N ALA A 79 10.23 -6.74 -4.56
CA ALA A 79 10.39 -6.89 -3.11
C ALA A 79 10.66 -5.58 -2.38
N SER A 80 11.23 -4.59 -3.07
CA SER A 80 11.55 -3.30 -2.46
C SER A 80 10.34 -2.35 -2.40
N VAL A 81 9.23 -2.69 -3.05
CA VAL A 81 8.01 -1.88 -2.99
C VAL A 81 7.46 -1.96 -1.56
N SER A 82 7.19 -0.81 -0.96
CA SER A 82 6.62 -0.77 0.38
C SER A 82 5.14 -1.17 0.33
N VAL A 83 4.67 -1.93 1.29
CA VAL A 83 3.28 -2.40 1.33
C VAL A 83 2.65 -2.05 2.68
N ILE A 84 1.55 -1.32 2.63
CA ILE A 84 0.74 -1.01 3.80
C ILE A 84 -0.59 -1.74 3.65
N ILE A 85 -0.91 -2.59 4.61
CA ILE A 85 -2.18 -3.32 4.62
C ILE A 85 -3.26 -2.45 5.23
N VAL A 86 -4.42 -2.39 4.59
CA VAL A 86 -5.60 -1.66 5.09
C VAL A 86 -6.79 -2.59 4.97
N THR A 87 -7.33 -3.07 6.08
CA THR A 87 -8.37 -4.09 6.03
C THR A 87 -9.39 -3.93 7.15
N ALA A 88 -10.60 -4.46 6.92
CA ALA A 88 -11.66 -4.49 7.93
C ALA A 88 -11.50 -5.66 8.90
N THR A 89 -10.55 -6.56 8.67
CA THR A 89 -10.43 -7.82 9.41
C THR A 89 -10.00 -7.68 10.88
N GLY A 90 -9.62 -6.49 11.34
CA GLY A 90 -9.13 -6.29 12.71
C GLY A 90 -7.68 -6.71 12.84
N GLN A 91 -7.24 -7.03 14.04
CA GLN A 91 -5.82 -7.30 14.31
C GLN A 91 -5.39 -8.75 14.08
N GLU A 92 -6.34 -9.63 13.75
CA GLU A 92 -6.07 -11.07 13.68
C GLU A 92 -4.99 -11.46 12.67
N GLY A 93 -4.97 -10.82 11.52
CA GLY A 93 -4.00 -11.15 10.48
C GLY A 93 -2.73 -10.33 10.51
N ARG A 94 -2.60 -9.43 11.46
CA ARG A 94 -1.47 -8.49 11.50
C ARG A 94 -0.13 -9.18 11.54
N ARG A 95 0.05 -10.10 12.48
CA ARG A 95 1.33 -10.77 12.65
C ARG A 95 1.77 -11.49 11.39
N ARG A 96 0.82 -12.20 10.77
CA ARG A 96 1.14 -12.96 9.57
C ARG A 96 1.62 -12.08 8.42
N VAL A 97 0.91 -10.97 8.16
CA VAL A 97 1.30 -10.12 7.03
C VAL A 97 2.58 -9.34 7.33
N ILE A 98 2.82 -8.96 8.57
CA ILE A 98 4.08 -8.34 8.95
C ILE A 98 5.23 -9.33 8.73
N GLU A 99 5.05 -10.59 9.10
CA GLU A 99 6.06 -11.63 8.87
C GLU A 99 6.29 -11.87 7.38
N LEU A 100 5.27 -11.65 6.55
CA LEU A 100 5.39 -11.77 5.09
C LEU A 100 6.04 -10.55 4.45
N GLY A 101 6.31 -9.52 5.22
CA GLY A 101 7.02 -8.35 4.72
C GLY A 101 6.20 -7.07 4.61
N ALA A 102 4.95 -7.05 5.09
CA ALA A 102 4.18 -5.81 5.10
C ALA A 102 4.87 -4.80 6.02
N ASP A 103 4.89 -3.56 5.60
CA ASP A 103 5.56 -2.49 6.34
C ASP A 103 4.68 -1.90 7.42
N GLU A 104 3.37 -1.97 7.25
CA GLU A 104 2.43 -1.46 8.25
C GLU A 104 1.06 -2.09 8.05
N TYR A 105 0.20 -1.97 9.05
CA TYR A 105 -1.12 -2.60 9.07
C TYR A 105 -2.15 -1.66 9.72
N PHE A 106 -3.17 -1.31 8.95
CA PHE A 106 -4.28 -0.48 9.44
C PHE A 106 -5.57 -1.27 9.41
N THR A 107 -6.40 -1.09 10.42
CA THR A 107 -7.77 -1.61 10.40
C THR A 107 -8.73 -0.48 10.06
N LYS A 108 -9.75 -0.79 9.27
CA LYS A 108 -10.80 0.16 8.93
C LYS A 108 -11.80 0.26 10.09
N PRO A 109 -12.34 1.44 10.37
CA PRO A 109 -12.00 2.73 9.78
C PRO A 109 -10.68 3.28 10.33
N PHE A 110 -10.03 4.13 9.57
CA PHE A 110 -8.75 4.72 9.98
C PHE A 110 -8.79 6.25 9.81
N SER A 111 -7.90 6.92 10.53
CA SER A 111 -7.77 8.38 10.43
C SER A 111 -6.94 8.76 9.20
N PRO A 112 -7.43 9.70 8.35
CA PRO A 112 -6.62 10.18 7.22
C PRO A 112 -5.27 10.75 7.65
N LEU A 113 -5.22 11.43 8.78
CA LEU A 113 -3.94 11.99 9.28
C LEU A 113 -2.98 10.90 9.68
N ALA A 114 -3.48 9.84 10.33
CA ALA A 114 -2.64 8.70 10.70
C ALA A 114 -2.12 7.99 9.46
N LEU A 115 -2.96 7.87 8.45
CA LEU A 115 -2.57 7.28 7.18
C LEU A 115 -1.43 8.06 6.53
N LEU A 116 -1.57 9.37 6.43
CA LEU A 116 -0.56 10.22 5.82
C LEU A 116 0.77 10.16 6.56
N GLY A 117 0.72 10.21 7.88
CA GLY A 117 1.93 10.12 8.69
C GLY A 117 2.67 8.81 8.49
N THR A 118 1.90 7.72 8.37
CA THR A 118 2.49 6.40 8.14
C THR A 118 3.11 6.29 6.75
N VAL A 119 2.44 6.85 5.74
CA VAL A 119 3.00 6.87 4.38
C VAL A 119 4.37 7.54 4.37
N GLU A 120 4.46 8.72 4.99
CA GLU A 120 5.71 9.45 5.03
C GLU A 120 6.80 8.67 5.74
N ARG A 121 6.48 8.06 6.88
CA ARG A 121 7.42 7.27 7.64
C ARG A 121 7.92 6.05 6.83
N VAL A 122 6.99 5.33 6.21
CA VAL A 122 7.35 4.14 5.44
C VAL A 122 8.19 4.51 4.22
N LEU A 123 7.84 5.58 3.51
CA LEU A 123 8.64 6.03 2.37
C LEU A 123 10.03 6.48 2.78
N GLU A 124 10.14 7.14 3.92
CA GLU A 124 11.43 7.58 4.44
C GLU A 124 12.32 6.39 4.78
N GLU A 125 11.76 5.37 5.43
CA GLU A 125 12.51 4.16 5.76
C GLU A 125 12.94 3.41 4.51
N SER A 126 12.04 3.32 3.53
CA SER A 126 12.29 2.63 2.27
C SER A 126 13.41 3.27 1.46
N ARG A 127 13.53 4.59 1.53
CA ARG A 127 14.54 5.33 0.78
C ARG A 127 15.91 5.36 1.48
N GLY A 128 16.02 4.67 2.59
CA GLY A 128 17.25 4.65 3.36
C GLY A 128 17.49 6.02 3.98
N SER A 129 17.26 6.14 5.26
CA SER A 129 17.36 7.43 5.94
C SER A 129 18.64 8.17 5.60
N PRO A 130 18.55 9.41 5.15
CA PRO A 130 19.74 10.19 4.82
C PRO A 130 20.54 10.60 6.03
N GLY A 131 20.02 10.38 7.22
CA GLY A 131 20.73 10.68 8.45
C GLY A 131 21.89 9.78 8.75
N VAL A 132 22.13 8.85 7.92
CA VAL A 132 23.23 7.92 8.08
C VAL A 132 24.51 8.54 7.58
#